data_4a1322961520fce254242dac1080f6cc
#
_entry.id   4a1322961520fce254242dac1080f6cc
#
_cell.length_a   1.000
_cell.length_b   1.000
_cell.length_c   1.000
_cell.angle_alpha   90.00
_cell.angle_beta   90.00
_cell.angle_gamma   90.00
#
_symmetry.space_group_name_H-M   'P 1'
#
loop_
_entity.id
_entity.type
_entity.pdbx_description
1 polymer ?
#
loop_
_entity_poly.entity_id
_entity_poly.type
_entity_poly.pdbx_seq_one_letter_code
_entity_poly.pdbx_strand_id
1 'polypeptide(L)'
;MALPNEMMLPVMESFYTLQGEGFHQGRAAYFIRLGGCDVGCVWCDVKDSWDASQHPKYTVAEIVSKAMEEAGISINKSLKTKPLVVVTGGEPLLHQLDELTQQLQSAGFETNIETSGSSPLSGKWNWICLSPKKFKAPLPEVVAVANELKVVVFNKHDFEWAETYAQQVPSNCKLYLQPEWDKKQNVVPLIIEYIKNNPQWELSLQLHKYVDIP
;
A
#
# COMPACT_ATOMS: atom_id res chain seq x y z
N MET A 1 19.42 -19.95 -27.72
CA MET A 1 18.32 -20.14 -26.78
C MET A 1 17.83 -18.74 -26.44
N ALA A 2 16.56 -18.40 -26.71
CA ALA A 2 16.02 -17.14 -26.22
C ALA A 2 16.02 -17.21 -24.68
N LEU A 3 16.54 -16.18 -24.03
CA LEU A 3 16.45 -16.01 -22.58
C LEU A 3 14.95 -16.02 -22.24
N PRO A 4 14.53 -16.63 -21.10
CA PRO A 4 13.15 -16.53 -20.67
C PRO A 4 12.78 -15.04 -20.60
N ASN A 5 11.59 -14.70 -21.04
CA ASN A 5 11.09 -13.33 -21.03
C ASN A 5 11.06 -12.87 -19.56
N GLU A 6 12.09 -12.16 -19.12
CA GLU A 6 12.17 -11.65 -17.74
C GLU A 6 10.98 -10.74 -17.47
N MET A 7 10.32 -10.95 -16.33
CA MET A 7 9.19 -10.11 -15.93
C MET A 7 9.68 -8.68 -15.69
N MET A 8 9.05 -7.74 -16.37
CA MET A 8 9.36 -6.31 -16.24
C MET A 8 8.17 -5.57 -15.65
N LEU A 9 8.41 -4.76 -14.63
CA LEU A 9 7.40 -3.95 -13.96
C LEU A 9 7.63 -2.46 -14.22
N PRO A 10 6.58 -1.67 -14.53
CA PRO A 10 6.69 -0.23 -14.66
C PRO A 10 6.83 0.38 -13.25
N VAL A 11 7.97 0.97 -12.94
CA VAL A 11 8.24 1.62 -11.66
C VAL A 11 8.22 3.13 -11.85
N MET A 12 7.23 3.80 -11.26
CA MET A 12 7.15 5.26 -11.27
C MET A 12 8.26 5.86 -10.40
N GLU A 13 8.40 5.35 -9.19
CA GLU A 13 9.43 5.77 -8.23
C GLU A 13 9.72 4.68 -7.22
N SER A 14 10.90 4.74 -6.62
CA SER A 14 11.25 3.91 -5.47
C SER A 14 12.26 4.64 -4.58
N PHE A 15 12.10 4.52 -3.26
CA PHE A 15 12.89 5.27 -2.28
C PHE A 15 12.82 4.63 -0.90
N TYR A 16 13.83 4.90 -0.07
CA TYR A 16 13.89 4.45 1.32
C TYR A 16 13.51 5.60 2.26
N THR A 17 12.50 5.39 3.08
CA THR A 17 11.95 6.41 4.00
C THR A 17 11.27 5.74 5.21
N LEU A 18 10.27 6.38 5.81
CA LEU A 18 9.39 5.81 6.83
C LEU A 18 8.00 5.55 6.25
N GLN A 19 7.38 4.44 6.65
CA GLN A 19 5.94 4.27 6.40
C GLN A 19 5.18 5.37 7.14
N GLY A 20 4.45 6.18 6.39
CA GLY A 20 3.73 7.35 6.92
C GLY A 20 2.30 7.05 7.36
N GLU A 21 1.76 5.84 7.11
CA GLU A 21 0.34 5.53 7.25
C GLU A 21 0.09 4.16 7.92
N GLY A 22 -1.09 4.01 8.52
CA GLY A 22 -1.62 2.74 8.99
C GLY A 22 -0.81 2.06 10.09
N PHE A 23 -0.90 0.74 10.13
CA PHE A 23 -0.32 -0.09 11.22
C PHE A 23 1.21 0.02 11.32
N HIS A 24 1.88 0.16 10.19
CA HIS A 24 3.35 0.22 10.15
C HIS A 24 3.90 1.65 10.23
N GLN A 25 3.08 2.64 10.56
CA GLN A 25 3.50 4.04 10.67
C GLN A 25 4.75 4.20 11.54
N GLY A 26 5.73 4.96 11.04
CA GLY A 26 7.00 5.22 11.70
C GLY A 26 8.08 4.17 11.48
N ARG A 27 7.78 3.02 10.85
CA ARG A 27 8.79 2.01 10.51
C ARG A 27 9.58 2.44 9.27
N ALA A 28 10.88 2.17 9.29
CA ALA A 28 11.71 2.30 8.09
C ALA A 28 11.22 1.35 6.99
N ALA A 29 10.99 1.88 5.81
CA ALA A 29 10.41 1.16 4.68
C ALA A 29 11.01 1.58 3.34
N TYR A 30 11.18 0.62 2.45
CA TYR A 30 11.47 0.86 1.05
C TYR A 30 10.19 0.82 0.25
N PHE A 31 9.87 1.93 -0.40
CA PHE A 31 8.69 2.03 -1.24
C PHE A 31 9.00 1.68 -2.69
N ILE A 32 8.11 0.92 -3.31
CA ILE A 32 8.09 0.62 -4.74
C ILE A 32 6.71 1.05 -5.26
N ARG A 33 6.67 2.18 -5.96
CA ARG A 33 5.44 2.67 -6.58
C ARG A 33 5.38 2.24 -8.03
N LEU A 34 4.43 1.35 -8.35
CA LEU A 34 4.20 0.87 -9.70
C LEU A 34 3.28 1.81 -10.48
N GLY A 35 3.56 1.94 -11.78
CA GLY A 35 2.68 2.62 -12.72
C GLY A 35 1.52 1.73 -13.17
N GLY A 36 0.39 2.34 -13.51
CA GLY A 36 -0.85 1.71 -13.95
C GLY A 36 -1.94 1.75 -12.89
N CYS A 37 -3.10 2.33 -13.23
CA CYS A 37 -4.29 2.35 -12.38
C CYS A 37 -5.56 2.46 -13.23
N ASP A 38 -6.53 1.62 -12.96
CA ASP A 38 -7.83 1.62 -13.61
C ASP A 38 -9.01 1.97 -12.66
N VAL A 39 -8.68 2.43 -11.44
CA VAL A 39 -9.67 2.75 -10.40
C VAL A 39 -10.32 4.11 -10.61
N GLY A 40 -9.55 5.13 -11.06
CA GLY A 40 -10.08 6.44 -11.45
C GLY A 40 -10.55 7.35 -10.31
N CYS A 41 -9.86 7.35 -9.17
CA CYS A 41 -10.21 8.17 -8.01
C CYS A 41 -10.06 9.66 -8.32
N VAL A 42 -11.13 10.45 -8.18
CA VAL A 42 -11.10 11.91 -8.48
C VAL A 42 -10.16 12.70 -7.56
N TRP A 43 -9.98 12.25 -6.32
CA TRP A 43 -9.10 12.84 -5.30
C TRP A 43 -7.74 12.13 -5.19
N CYS A 44 -7.33 11.39 -6.21
CA CYS A 44 -6.02 10.75 -6.24
C CYS A 44 -4.91 11.79 -6.15
N ASP A 45 -4.00 11.62 -5.21
CA ASP A 45 -2.83 12.48 -5.01
C ASP A 45 -1.63 12.08 -5.89
N VAL A 46 -1.72 10.94 -6.61
CA VAL A 46 -0.66 10.40 -7.47
C VAL A 46 -1.23 10.04 -8.85
N LYS A 47 -1.87 11.00 -9.53
CA LYS A 47 -2.49 10.76 -10.86
C LYS A 47 -1.47 10.39 -11.93
N ASP A 48 -0.24 10.83 -11.78
CA ASP A 48 0.86 10.49 -12.71
C ASP A 48 1.14 8.98 -12.73
N SER A 49 0.73 8.23 -11.71
CA SER A 49 0.84 6.76 -11.69
C SER A 49 -0.17 6.03 -12.58
N TRP A 50 -1.18 6.71 -13.16
CA TRP A 50 -2.27 6.03 -13.85
C TRP A 50 -1.86 5.38 -15.16
N ASP A 51 -0.95 6.00 -15.92
CA ASP A 51 -0.48 5.47 -17.20
C ASP A 51 0.86 4.74 -17.03
N ALA A 52 0.80 3.41 -17.01
CA ALA A 52 1.98 2.56 -16.90
C ALA A 52 3.01 2.78 -18.02
N SER A 53 2.58 3.27 -19.20
CA SER A 53 3.47 3.48 -20.36
C SER A 53 4.41 4.67 -20.17
N GLN A 54 4.11 5.58 -19.26
CA GLN A 54 4.91 6.75 -18.94
C GLN A 54 6.10 6.44 -18.00
N HIS A 55 6.16 5.22 -17.46
CA HIS A 55 7.15 4.87 -16.47
C HIS A 55 8.17 3.87 -17.00
N PRO A 56 9.46 4.00 -16.58
CA PRO A 56 10.49 3.05 -16.97
C PRO A 56 10.16 1.66 -16.44
N LYS A 57 10.53 0.64 -17.22
CA LYS A 57 10.35 -0.77 -16.84
C LYS A 57 11.68 -1.34 -16.35
N TYR A 58 11.61 -2.04 -15.24
CA TYR A 58 12.74 -2.73 -14.63
C TYR A 58 12.43 -4.21 -14.45
N THR A 59 13.44 -5.04 -14.54
CA THR A 59 13.36 -6.44 -14.14
C THR A 59 13.16 -6.55 -12.63
N VAL A 60 12.57 -7.64 -12.19
CA VAL A 60 12.41 -7.91 -10.75
C VAL A 60 13.77 -7.91 -10.03
N ALA A 61 14.81 -8.46 -10.66
CA ALA A 61 16.16 -8.49 -10.10
C ALA A 61 16.76 -7.08 -9.89
N GLU A 62 16.57 -6.16 -10.85
CA GLU A 62 17.00 -4.76 -10.71
C GLU A 62 16.26 -4.06 -9.56
N ILE A 63 14.94 -4.24 -9.45
CA ILE A 63 14.13 -3.65 -8.38
C ILE A 63 14.62 -4.14 -7.00
N VAL A 64 14.84 -5.44 -6.85
CA VAL A 64 15.30 -6.04 -5.59
C VAL A 64 16.72 -5.59 -5.24
N SER A 65 17.62 -5.55 -6.23
CA SER A 65 19.00 -5.08 -6.04
C SER A 65 19.04 -3.64 -5.53
N LYS A 66 18.25 -2.76 -6.15
CA LYS A 66 18.12 -1.36 -5.74
C LYS A 66 17.55 -1.23 -4.31
N ALA A 67 16.52 -2.01 -3.99
CA ALA A 67 15.93 -2.03 -2.65
C ALA A 67 16.95 -2.44 -1.58
N MET A 68 17.77 -3.47 -1.85
CA MET A 68 18.83 -3.91 -0.93
C MET A 68 19.90 -2.84 -0.73
N GLU A 69 20.35 -2.21 -1.82
CA GLU A 69 21.36 -1.16 -1.79
C GLU A 69 20.89 0.03 -0.95
N GLU A 70 19.73 0.60 -1.26
CA GLU A 70 19.21 1.79 -0.59
C GLU A 70 18.80 1.53 0.87
N ALA A 71 18.29 0.33 1.19
CA ALA A 71 17.99 -0.06 2.57
C ALA A 71 19.25 -0.48 3.37
N GLY A 72 20.42 -0.48 2.75
CA GLY A 72 21.68 -0.87 3.39
C GLY A 72 21.72 -2.32 3.84
N ILE A 73 21.01 -3.21 3.11
CA ILE A 73 20.98 -4.64 3.39
C ILE A 73 22.14 -5.29 2.64
N SER A 74 23.02 -5.96 3.38
CA SER A 74 23.96 -6.90 2.79
C SER A 74 23.61 -8.32 3.20
N ILE A 75 23.83 -9.27 2.31
CA ILE A 75 23.54 -10.71 2.49
C ILE A 75 24.17 -11.27 3.78
N ASN A 76 25.23 -10.62 4.28
CA ASN A 76 25.98 -11.05 5.46
C ASN A 76 25.61 -10.32 6.77
N LYS A 77 24.67 -9.37 6.75
CA LYS A 77 24.28 -8.59 7.93
C LYS A 77 22.99 -9.17 8.54
N SER A 78 23.13 -9.83 9.68
CA SER A 78 21.98 -10.20 10.50
C SER A 78 21.33 -8.94 11.07
N LEU A 79 20.18 -8.56 10.55
CA LEU A 79 19.38 -7.46 11.09
C LEU A 79 18.50 -7.98 12.22
N LYS A 80 18.39 -7.20 13.31
CA LYS A 80 17.48 -7.55 14.44
C LYS A 80 16.00 -7.52 14.01
N THR A 81 15.67 -6.69 13.03
CA THR A 81 14.32 -6.58 12.45
C THR A 81 14.45 -6.59 10.94
N LYS A 82 13.52 -7.29 10.28
CA LYS A 82 13.44 -7.26 8.81
C LYS A 82 12.99 -5.87 8.36
N PRO A 83 13.68 -5.26 7.39
CA PRO A 83 13.21 -4.01 6.80
C PRO A 83 11.91 -4.26 6.02
N LEU A 84 11.03 -3.25 6.04
CA LEU A 84 9.76 -3.30 5.33
C LEU A 84 9.95 -2.88 3.88
N VAL A 85 9.33 -3.61 2.94
CA VAL A 85 9.08 -3.12 1.58
C VAL A 85 7.58 -2.90 1.43
N VAL A 86 7.19 -1.71 0.97
CA VAL A 86 5.82 -1.35 0.65
C VAL A 86 5.68 -1.26 -0.86
N VAL A 87 4.95 -2.19 -1.44
CA VAL A 87 4.56 -2.15 -2.85
C VAL A 87 3.22 -1.42 -2.95
N THR A 88 3.22 -0.34 -3.67
CA THR A 88 2.07 0.56 -3.86
C THR A 88 2.06 1.04 -5.31
N GLY A 89 1.36 2.11 -5.62
CA GLY A 89 1.43 2.70 -6.94
C GLY A 89 0.16 3.39 -7.36
N GLY A 90 -0.24 3.17 -8.60
CA GLY A 90 -1.60 3.29 -9.05
C GLY A 90 -2.44 2.18 -8.41
N GLU A 91 -2.59 1.05 -9.10
CA GLU A 91 -3.11 -0.19 -8.49
C GLU A 91 -2.10 -1.33 -8.74
N PRO A 92 -1.34 -1.74 -7.70
CA PRO A 92 -0.27 -2.71 -7.90
C PRO A 92 -0.76 -4.09 -8.35
N LEU A 93 -2.00 -4.48 -8.01
CA LEU A 93 -2.58 -5.76 -8.43
C LEU A 93 -2.98 -5.82 -9.91
N LEU A 94 -2.76 -4.77 -10.69
CA LEU A 94 -2.78 -4.86 -12.16
C LEU A 94 -1.59 -5.65 -12.73
N HIS A 95 -0.58 -5.92 -11.89
CA HIS A 95 0.62 -6.64 -12.27
C HIS A 95 0.70 -8.00 -11.56
N GLN A 96 1.44 -8.95 -12.16
CA GLN A 96 1.77 -10.21 -11.50
C GLN A 96 2.97 -9.97 -10.57
N LEU A 97 2.80 -10.23 -9.26
CA LEU A 97 3.77 -9.85 -8.23
C LEU A 97 4.41 -11.05 -7.52
N ASP A 98 4.13 -12.28 -8.00
CA ASP A 98 4.64 -13.51 -7.37
C ASP A 98 6.16 -13.55 -7.33
N GLU A 99 6.80 -13.26 -8.46
CA GLU A 99 8.27 -13.24 -8.55
C GLU A 99 8.87 -12.12 -7.70
N LEU A 100 8.28 -10.92 -7.75
CA LEU A 100 8.76 -9.77 -6.97
C LEU A 100 8.74 -10.09 -5.46
N THR A 101 7.61 -10.58 -4.96
CA THR A 101 7.48 -10.89 -3.53
C THR A 101 8.39 -12.02 -3.10
N GLN A 102 8.56 -13.05 -3.94
CA GLN A 102 9.47 -14.16 -3.68
C GLN A 102 10.93 -13.68 -3.55
N GLN A 103 11.39 -12.86 -4.48
CA GLN A 103 12.76 -12.35 -4.45
C GLN A 103 12.99 -11.37 -3.29
N LEU A 104 12.06 -10.46 -3.01
CA LEU A 104 12.12 -9.55 -1.85
C LEU A 104 12.20 -10.32 -0.52
N GLN A 105 11.36 -11.34 -0.34
CA GLN A 105 11.38 -12.17 0.87
C GLN A 105 12.68 -12.98 0.99
N SER A 106 13.20 -13.50 -0.13
CA SER A 106 14.50 -14.20 -0.17
C SER A 106 15.66 -13.26 0.16
N ALA A 107 15.56 -11.98 -0.19
CA ALA A 107 16.51 -10.93 0.19
C ALA A 107 16.37 -10.48 1.66
N GLY A 108 15.39 -11.00 2.40
CA GLY A 108 15.19 -10.73 3.84
C GLY A 108 14.22 -9.60 4.17
N PHE A 109 13.48 -9.08 3.20
CA PHE A 109 12.44 -8.08 3.45
C PHE A 109 11.15 -8.69 4.02
N GLU A 110 10.42 -7.88 4.78
CA GLU A 110 9.00 -8.06 5.07
C GLU A 110 8.20 -7.32 3.99
N THR A 111 7.29 -8.02 3.30
CA THR A 111 6.56 -7.47 2.15
C THR A 111 5.17 -7.00 2.55
N ASN A 112 4.87 -5.74 2.26
CA ASN A 112 3.57 -5.11 2.43
C ASN A 112 3.03 -4.64 1.08
N ILE A 113 1.73 -4.79 0.84
CA ILE A 113 1.03 -4.20 -0.30
C ILE A 113 0.00 -3.18 0.18
N GLU A 114 -0.06 -2.05 -0.50
CA GLU A 114 -1.18 -1.10 -0.41
C GLU A 114 -1.99 -1.16 -1.70
N THR A 115 -3.23 -1.61 -1.62
CA THR A 115 -4.09 -1.85 -2.79
C THR A 115 -5.53 -1.42 -2.55
N SER A 116 -6.23 -1.04 -3.61
CA SER A 116 -7.69 -0.90 -3.57
C SER A 116 -8.41 -2.26 -3.51
N GLY A 117 -7.71 -3.35 -3.81
CA GLY A 117 -8.25 -4.69 -3.88
C GLY A 117 -9.13 -4.96 -5.10
N SER A 118 -9.14 -4.08 -6.09
CA SER A 118 -10.05 -4.15 -7.25
C SER A 118 -9.61 -5.11 -8.35
N SER A 119 -8.49 -5.81 -8.15
CA SER A 119 -7.95 -6.82 -9.04
C SER A 119 -7.55 -8.07 -8.25
N PRO A 120 -7.44 -9.25 -8.91
CA PRO A 120 -7.07 -10.49 -8.23
C PRO A 120 -5.73 -10.39 -7.51
N LEU A 121 -5.66 -10.97 -6.30
CA LEU A 121 -4.44 -10.96 -5.51
C LEU A 121 -3.36 -11.81 -6.17
N SER A 122 -2.19 -11.22 -6.41
CA SER A 122 -0.97 -11.90 -6.82
C SER A 122 0.15 -11.58 -5.83
N GLY A 123 1.16 -12.45 -5.77
CA GLY A 123 2.25 -12.33 -4.81
C GLY A 123 1.94 -12.91 -3.43
N LYS A 124 3.00 -13.09 -2.63
CA LYS A 124 2.92 -13.54 -1.23
C LYS A 124 3.27 -12.39 -0.31
N TRP A 125 2.33 -11.99 0.51
CA TRP A 125 2.45 -10.81 1.35
C TRP A 125 2.52 -11.18 2.83
N ASN A 126 3.38 -10.48 3.57
CA ASN A 126 3.37 -10.52 5.02
C ASN A 126 2.28 -9.62 5.59
N TRP A 127 1.91 -8.56 4.85
CA TRP A 127 0.87 -7.61 5.24
C TRP A 127 0.11 -7.10 4.03
N ILE A 128 -1.21 -7.13 4.09
CA ILE A 128 -2.11 -6.61 3.06
C ILE A 128 -2.90 -5.46 3.65
N CYS A 129 -2.57 -4.24 3.23
CA CYS A 129 -3.35 -3.03 3.50
C CYS A 129 -4.38 -2.85 2.38
N LEU A 130 -5.63 -3.13 2.68
CA LEU A 130 -6.77 -2.89 1.79
C LEU A 130 -7.29 -1.47 1.99
N SER A 131 -7.27 -0.67 0.95
CA SER A 131 -7.84 0.67 0.92
C SER A 131 -8.95 0.77 -0.13
N PRO A 132 -10.18 0.30 0.17
CA PRO A 132 -11.26 0.20 -0.81
C PRO A 132 -11.64 1.57 -1.38
N LYS A 133 -12.00 1.60 -2.65
CA LYS A 133 -12.39 2.82 -3.38
C LYS A 133 -13.81 2.69 -3.91
N LYS A 134 -14.61 3.77 -3.79
CA LYS A 134 -16.00 3.77 -4.27
C LYS A 134 -16.11 3.70 -5.80
N PHE A 135 -15.04 4.01 -6.50
CA PHE A 135 -14.99 4.04 -7.98
C PHE A 135 -14.89 2.65 -8.58
N LYS A 136 -14.25 1.72 -7.88
CA LYS A 136 -14.12 0.31 -8.26
C LYS A 136 -14.04 -0.52 -6.97
N ALA A 137 -15.06 -1.33 -6.74
CA ALA A 137 -15.15 -2.13 -5.52
C ALA A 137 -14.02 -3.17 -5.43
N PRO A 138 -13.51 -3.47 -4.24
CA PRO A 138 -12.56 -4.56 -4.04
C PRO A 138 -13.22 -5.92 -4.28
N LEU A 139 -12.42 -6.89 -4.68
CA LEU A 139 -12.84 -8.27 -4.84
C LEU A 139 -13.00 -8.94 -3.48
N PRO A 140 -14.04 -9.78 -3.28
CA PRO A 140 -14.29 -10.44 -2.01
C PRO A 140 -13.11 -11.27 -1.49
N GLU A 141 -12.38 -11.93 -2.38
CA GLU A 141 -11.20 -12.72 -2.02
C GLU A 141 -10.04 -11.87 -1.47
N VAL A 142 -9.91 -10.60 -1.87
CA VAL A 142 -8.90 -9.68 -1.33
C VAL A 142 -9.37 -9.14 0.02
N VAL A 143 -10.66 -8.83 0.15
CA VAL A 143 -11.27 -8.40 1.42
C VAL A 143 -11.06 -9.47 2.50
N ALA A 144 -11.28 -10.75 2.16
CA ALA A 144 -11.22 -11.88 3.09
C ALA A 144 -9.82 -12.18 3.66
N VAL A 145 -8.76 -11.61 3.08
CA VAL A 145 -7.37 -11.84 3.52
C VAL A 145 -6.65 -10.56 3.98
N ALA A 146 -7.36 -9.44 4.06
CA ALA A 146 -6.80 -8.16 4.49
C ALA A 146 -6.32 -8.23 5.95
N ASN A 147 -5.11 -7.73 6.20
CA ASN A 147 -4.56 -7.55 7.54
C ASN A 147 -4.92 -6.17 8.11
N GLU A 148 -5.13 -5.22 7.22
CA GLU A 148 -5.46 -3.82 7.51
C GLU A 148 -6.52 -3.33 6.52
N LEU A 149 -7.56 -2.70 7.05
CA LEU A 149 -8.56 -1.95 6.30
C LEU A 149 -8.34 -0.46 6.57
N LYS A 150 -7.87 0.28 5.57
CA LYS A 150 -7.60 1.72 5.67
C LYS A 150 -8.57 2.48 4.78
N VAL A 151 -9.58 3.12 5.36
CA VAL A 151 -10.61 3.85 4.61
C VAL A 151 -10.33 5.34 4.62
N VAL A 152 -10.21 5.91 3.41
CA VAL A 152 -10.04 7.36 3.25
C VAL A 152 -11.40 8.04 3.41
N VAL A 153 -11.48 8.97 4.37
CA VAL A 153 -12.68 9.74 4.70
C VAL A 153 -12.62 11.11 4.03
N PHE A 154 -13.50 11.32 3.07
CA PHE A 154 -13.71 12.60 2.39
C PHE A 154 -14.87 13.38 3.00
N ASN A 155 -15.88 12.67 3.49
CA ASN A 155 -17.06 13.22 4.16
C ASN A 155 -17.72 12.19 5.08
N LYS A 156 -18.76 12.61 5.83
CA LYS A 156 -19.43 11.76 6.83
C LYS A 156 -20.07 10.47 6.29
N HIS A 157 -20.41 10.40 5.00
CA HIS A 157 -20.99 9.20 4.40
C HIS A 157 -19.96 8.09 4.19
N ASP A 158 -18.67 8.39 4.34
CA ASP A 158 -17.61 7.41 4.21
C ASP A 158 -17.53 6.48 5.43
N PHE A 159 -18.11 6.85 6.57
CA PHE A 159 -18.22 5.97 7.74
C PHE A 159 -19.13 4.77 7.47
N GLU A 160 -20.26 4.95 6.81
CA GLU A 160 -21.15 3.85 6.41
C GLU A 160 -20.43 2.90 5.42
N TRP A 161 -19.65 3.47 4.50
CA TRP A 161 -18.80 2.73 3.58
C TRP A 161 -17.73 1.93 4.33
N ALA A 162 -17.08 2.52 5.32
CA ALA A 162 -16.08 1.87 6.15
C ALA A 162 -16.68 0.67 6.91
N GLU A 163 -17.86 0.84 7.54
CA GLU A 163 -18.53 -0.25 8.27
C GLU A 163 -18.94 -1.41 7.34
N THR A 164 -19.32 -1.11 6.09
CA THR A 164 -19.64 -2.14 5.10
C THR A 164 -18.48 -3.12 4.89
N TYR A 165 -17.23 -2.63 4.87
CA TYR A 165 -16.06 -3.49 4.73
C TYR A 165 -15.54 -4.02 6.06
N ALA A 166 -15.70 -3.28 7.15
CA ALA A 166 -15.31 -3.76 8.48
C ALA A 166 -16.02 -5.07 8.86
N GLN A 167 -17.26 -5.27 8.36
CA GLN A 167 -18.02 -6.51 8.56
C GLN A 167 -17.56 -7.68 7.68
N GLN A 168 -16.74 -7.42 6.66
CA GLN A 168 -16.34 -8.43 5.66
C GLN A 168 -14.87 -8.85 5.80
N VAL A 169 -14.03 -8.03 6.45
CA VAL A 169 -12.63 -8.37 6.69
C VAL A 169 -12.48 -9.35 7.86
N PRO A 170 -11.34 -10.05 7.98
CA PRO A 170 -11.07 -10.94 9.11
C PRO A 170 -11.20 -10.22 10.47
N SER A 171 -11.62 -10.94 11.50
CA SER A 171 -11.85 -10.36 12.84
C SER A 171 -10.58 -9.78 13.51
N ASN A 172 -9.41 -10.19 13.05
CA ASN A 172 -8.11 -9.66 13.50
C ASN A 172 -7.56 -8.55 12.61
N CYS A 173 -8.30 -8.17 11.55
CA CYS A 173 -7.94 -7.07 10.66
C CYS A 173 -7.92 -5.76 11.45
N LYS A 174 -6.87 -4.95 11.23
CA LYS A 174 -6.77 -3.61 11.82
C LYS A 174 -7.63 -2.62 11.03
N LEU A 175 -8.38 -1.77 11.73
CA LEU A 175 -9.33 -0.85 11.11
C LEU A 175 -8.85 0.59 11.26
N TYR A 176 -8.60 1.27 10.15
CA TYR A 176 -8.11 2.65 10.11
C TYR A 176 -9.03 3.57 9.32
N LEU A 177 -9.27 4.75 9.88
CA LEU A 177 -9.89 5.87 9.20
C LEU A 177 -8.81 6.93 8.92
N GLN A 178 -8.66 7.30 7.66
CA GLN A 178 -7.67 8.27 7.23
C GLN A 178 -8.33 9.48 6.60
N PRO A 179 -8.07 10.72 7.08
CA PRO A 179 -8.62 11.90 6.44
C PRO A 179 -8.05 12.06 5.02
N GLU A 180 -8.91 12.36 4.05
CA GLU A 180 -8.44 12.87 2.77
C GLU A 180 -7.71 14.19 3.01
N TRP A 181 -6.55 14.36 2.36
CA TRP A 181 -5.57 15.38 2.72
C TRP A 181 -6.11 16.81 2.65
N ASP A 182 -6.79 17.16 1.56
CA ASP A 182 -7.31 18.52 1.33
C ASP A 182 -8.55 18.82 2.20
N LYS A 183 -9.23 17.77 2.69
CA LYS A 183 -10.39 17.87 3.57
C LYS A 183 -10.07 17.69 5.05
N LYS A 184 -8.80 17.45 5.41
CA LYS A 184 -8.39 17.08 6.78
C LYS A 184 -8.92 18.01 7.86
N GLN A 185 -8.93 19.33 7.62
CA GLN A 185 -9.44 20.29 8.61
C GLN A 185 -10.93 20.07 8.95
N ASN A 186 -11.72 19.61 7.99
CA ASN A 186 -13.15 19.39 8.15
C ASN A 186 -13.46 17.97 8.64
N VAL A 187 -12.68 16.96 8.20
CA VAL A 187 -13.03 15.56 8.47
C VAL A 187 -12.33 14.99 9.71
N VAL A 188 -11.16 15.50 10.11
CA VAL A 188 -10.45 15.02 11.32
C VAL A 188 -11.32 15.12 12.57
N PRO A 189 -12.03 16.23 12.87
CA PRO A 189 -12.93 16.31 14.02
C PRO A 189 -14.03 15.24 13.96
N LEU A 190 -14.58 14.95 12.77
CA LEU A 190 -15.61 13.93 12.57
C LEU A 190 -15.05 12.52 12.81
N ILE A 191 -13.84 12.24 12.31
CA ILE A 191 -13.15 10.96 12.54
C ILE A 191 -12.88 10.74 14.02
N ILE A 192 -12.37 11.75 14.73
CA ILE A 192 -12.09 11.67 16.16
C ILE A 192 -13.36 11.34 16.95
N GLU A 193 -14.47 12.05 16.68
CA GLU A 193 -15.74 11.79 17.35
C GLU A 193 -16.29 10.40 17.00
N TYR A 194 -16.14 9.98 15.76
CA TYR A 194 -16.54 8.65 15.32
C TYR A 194 -15.75 7.55 16.03
N ILE A 195 -14.43 7.64 16.10
CA ILE A 195 -13.56 6.67 16.79
C ILE A 195 -13.88 6.58 18.28
N LYS A 196 -14.14 7.71 18.96
CA LYS A 196 -14.53 7.72 20.38
C LYS A 196 -15.80 6.91 20.65
N ASN A 197 -16.72 6.88 19.69
CA ASN A 197 -17.97 6.10 19.74
C ASN A 197 -17.83 4.69 19.16
N ASN A 198 -16.76 4.40 18.40
CA ASN A 198 -16.49 3.14 17.72
C ASN A 198 -15.01 2.74 17.93
N PRO A 199 -14.63 2.29 19.13
CA PRO A 199 -13.23 2.14 19.54
C PRO A 199 -12.46 1.01 18.83
N GLN A 200 -13.12 0.24 17.97
CA GLN A 200 -12.47 -0.72 17.06
C GLN A 200 -11.69 -0.04 15.92
N TRP A 201 -11.99 1.23 15.64
CA TRP A 201 -11.31 2.04 14.64
C TRP A 201 -10.15 2.83 15.25
N GLU A 202 -9.09 3.00 14.47
CA GLU A 202 -7.94 3.82 14.80
C GLU A 202 -7.76 4.94 13.76
N LEU A 203 -7.11 6.04 14.17
CA LEU A 203 -6.81 7.14 13.26
C LEU A 203 -5.51 6.83 12.52
N SER A 204 -5.55 6.83 11.18
CA SER A 204 -4.35 6.90 10.35
C SER A 204 -4.13 8.33 9.86
N LEU A 205 -2.92 8.84 10.01
CA LEU A 205 -2.51 10.11 9.42
C LEU A 205 -1.53 9.83 8.28
N GLN A 206 -1.38 10.79 7.36
CA GLN A 206 -0.31 10.80 6.37
C GLN A 206 0.91 11.51 7.00
N LEU A 207 1.60 10.82 7.92
CA LEU A 207 2.69 11.39 8.72
C LEU A 207 3.79 12.00 7.84
N HIS A 208 4.11 11.34 6.71
CA HIS A 208 5.10 11.81 5.76
C HIS A 208 4.84 13.27 5.32
N LYS A 209 3.58 13.67 5.14
CA LYS A 209 3.18 15.04 4.77
C LYS A 209 3.34 16.07 5.91
N TYR A 210 3.42 15.60 7.17
CA TYR A 210 3.65 16.50 8.33
C TYR A 210 5.12 16.68 8.67
N VAL A 211 5.96 15.69 8.35
CA VAL A 211 7.40 15.72 8.66
C VAL A 211 8.26 15.96 7.42
N ASP A 212 7.62 16.25 6.29
CA ASP A 212 8.25 16.61 5.00
C ASP A 212 9.28 15.58 4.52
N ILE A 213 8.85 14.32 4.46
CA ILE A 213 9.62 13.20 3.87
C ILE A 213 8.84 12.57 2.70
N PRO A 214 9.56 11.89 1.78
CA PRO A 214 8.92 11.20 0.65
C PRO A 214 7.85 10.19 1.09
#